data_60180951d3bd495e96879244d3ad2639
#
_entry.id   60180951d3bd495e96879244d3ad2639
#
_cell.length_a   1.000
_cell.length_b   1.000
_cell.length_c   1.000
_cell.angle_alpha   90.00
_cell.angle_beta   90.00
_cell.angle_gamma   90.00
#
_symmetry.space_group_name_H-M   'P 1'
#
loop_
_entity.id
_entity.type
_entity.pdbx_description
1 polymer ?
#
loop_
_entity_poly.entity_id
_entity_poly.type
_entity_poly.pdbx_seq_one_letter_code
_entity_poly.pdbx_strand_id
1 'polypeptide(L)'
;YSEATVDVCAFVIQTNCINETGVYFRLEEFSGNMDLQNQKLSEAINDPSCAYVYRVPSTHFKNLPGYPIGYWTSTHILDAFQNGRALNTLASPRQGMATTDNHKYLRHWFEVNLTHIGFDLDKQTAIHSGFKWFPYNKGGTYRKWYGNQDYIVNYQNDGQSIKHDVLTKYPYLKTPDYVVKNQDTYFKPSLSWSKISSGSVAFRYFPRGFLYDVSGCSIFFKNDLELYIYAGFLNSVVCKKILEIISPTLNYETGHIAILPILETQAHEERIKNLVQDNIQISMNDWDSY
;
A
#
# COMPACT_ATOMS: atom_id res chain seq x y z
N TYR A 1 -5.75 -25.45 -17.74
CA TYR A 1 -4.64 -24.57 -17.27
C TYR A 1 -4.16 -24.98 -15.88
N SER A 2 -4.00 -26.28 -15.61
CA SER A 2 -3.59 -26.84 -14.31
C SER A 2 -2.22 -26.36 -13.82
N GLU A 3 -1.37 -25.85 -14.70
CA GLU A 3 -0.02 -25.38 -14.42
C GLU A 3 0.12 -23.83 -14.49
N ALA A 4 -1.00 -23.11 -14.62
CA ALA A 4 -0.94 -21.66 -14.66
C ALA A 4 -0.51 -21.10 -13.29
N THR A 5 0.54 -20.28 -13.29
CA THR A 5 1.01 -19.56 -12.10
C THR A 5 0.27 -18.26 -11.85
N VAL A 6 -0.65 -17.89 -12.73
CA VAL A 6 -1.50 -16.71 -12.66
C VAL A 6 -2.96 -17.11 -12.85
N ASP A 7 -3.86 -16.39 -12.20
CA ASP A 7 -5.28 -16.58 -12.40
C ASP A 7 -5.66 -16.23 -13.84
N VAL A 8 -6.55 -17.05 -14.41
CA VAL A 8 -7.05 -16.87 -15.77
C VAL A 8 -8.55 -16.61 -15.74
N CYS A 9 -9.06 -15.82 -16.68
CA CYS A 9 -10.49 -15.65 -16.88
C CYS A 9 -10.86 -15.92 -18.33
N ALA A 10 -12.07 -16.45 -18.54
CA ALA A 10 -12.70 -16.56 -19.85
C ALA A 10 -13.89 -15.61 -19.89
N PHE A 11 -14.08 -14.88 -20.99
CA PHE A 11 -15.18 -13.94 -21.12
C PHE A 11 -15.79 -13.97 -22.52
N VAL A 12 -17.08 -13.64 -22.57
CA VAL A 12 -17.81 -13.35 -23.81
C VAL A 12 -18.35 -11.94 -23.71
N ILE A 13 -18.04 -11.11 -24.70
CA ILE A 13 -18.49 -9.72 -24.76
C ILE A 13 -19.42 -9.58 -25.95
N GLN A 14 -20.58 -8.97 -25.72
CA GLN A 14 -21.51 -8.56 -26.76
C GLN A 14 -21.46 -7.05 -26.91
N THR A 15 -21.30 -6.58 -28.15
CA THR A 15 -21.38 -5.15 -28.49
C THR A 15 -22.83 -4.70 -28.66
N ASN A 16 -23.12 -3.43 -28.40
CA ASN A 16 -24.43 -2.79 -28.56
C ASN A 16 -25.53 -3.24 -27.59
N CYS A 17 -25.19 -3.87 -26.49
CA CYS A 17 -26.12 -4.15 -25.40
C CYS A 17 -25.99 -3.07 -24.33
N ILE A 18 -26.90 -2.09 -24.33
CA ILE A 18 -26.96 -1.04 -23.32
C ILE A 18 -27.93 -1.49 -22.23
N ASN A 19 -27.45 -1.54 -20.96
CA ASN A 19 -28.24 -1.88 -19.77
C ASN A 19 -28.64 -3.38 -19.61
N GLU A 20 -28.03 -4.31 -20.32
CA GLU A 20 -28.23 -5.72 -20.01
C GLU A 20 -27.42 -6.17 -18.79
N THR A 21 -28.00 -7.12 -18.06
CA THR A 21 -27.37 -7.74 -16.90
C THR A 21 -26.37 -8.81 -17.35
N GLY A 22 -25.10 -8.59 -17.05
CA GLY A 22 -24.07 -9.61 -17.25
C GLY A 22 -24.16 -10.73 -16.21
N VAL A 23 -23.73 -11.94 -16.59
CA VAL A 23 -23.63 -13.09 -15.69
C VAL A 23 -22.16 -13.43 -15.48
N TYR A 24 -21.77 -13.59 -14.21
CA TYR A 24 -20.38 -13.80 -13.81
C TYR A 24 -20.29 -14.99 -12.86
N PHE A 25 -19.31 -15.86 -13.06
CA PHE A 25 -19.02 -17.03 -12.25
C PHE A 25 -17.69 -16.81 -11.52
N ARG A 26 -17.70 -16.76 -10.18
CA ARG A 26 -16.50 -16.59 -9.37
C ARG A 26 -16.01 -17.95 -8.87
N LEU A 27 -15.04 -18.53 -9.54
CA LEU A 27 -14.51 -19.87 -9.25
C LEU A 27 -13.21 -19.85 -8.46
N GLU A 28 -12.75 -18.70 -8.02
CA GLU A 28 -11.49 -18.48 -7.30
C GLU A 28 -11.40 -19.32 -6.01
N GLU A 29 -12.50 -19.45 -5.26
CA GLU A 29 -12.56 -20.24 -4.03
C GLU A 29 -12.33 -21.74 -4.24
N PHE A 30 -12.46 -22.21 -5.50
CA PHE A 30 -12.25 -23.60 -5.91
C PHE A 30 -10.91 -23.79 -6.61
N SER A 31 -9.96 -22.85 -6.43
CA SER A 31 -8.64 -22.89 -7.06
C SER A 31 -7.83 -24.14 -6.64
N GLY A 32 -6.90 -24.56 -7.50
CA GLY A 32 -6.03 -25.72 -7.24
C GLY A 32 -6.63 -27.09 -7.63
N ASN A 33 -7.91 -27.17 -8.03
CA ASN A 33 -8.55 -28.39 -8.51
C ASN A 33 -9.43 -28.10 -9.72
N MET A 34 -8.95 -28.44 -10.93
CA MET A 34 -9.67 -28.19 -12.18
C MET A 34 -10.96 -28.99 -12.32
N ASP A 35 -11.00 -30.22 -11.81
CA ASP A 35 -12.20 -31.07 -11.90
C ASP A 35 -13.30 -30.47 -11.01
N LEU A 36 -12.94 -29.99 -9.82
CA LEU A 36 -13.86 -29.27 -8.93
C LEU A 36 -14.35 -27.96 -9.57
N GLN A 37 -13.47 -27.18 -10.18
CA GLN A 37 -13.87 -25.95 -10.87
C GLN A 37 -14.82 -26.24 -12.04
N ASN A 38 -14.57 -27.28 -12.83
CA ASN A 38 -15.44 -27.70 -13.92
C ASN A 38 -16.81 -28.18 -13.41
N GLN A 39 -16.82 -28.96 -12.32
CA GLN A 39 -18.05 -29.38 -11.66
C GLN A 39 -18.84 -28.14 -11.16
N LYS A 40 -18.18 -27.19 -10.47
CA LYS A 40 -18.82 -25.97 -9.96
C LYS A 40 -19.33 -25.07 -11.07
N LEU A 41 -18.61 -24.96 -12.18
CA LEU A 41 -19.09 -24.23 -13.35
C LEU A 41 -20.35 -24.90 -13.93
N SER A 42 -20.38 -26.23 -14.05
CA SER A 42 -21.53 -26.96 -14.53
C SER A 42 -22.75 -26.85 -13.62
N GLU A 43 -22.53 -26.89 -12.29
CA GLU A 43 -23.57 -26.60 -11.29
C GLU A 43 -24.16 -25.20 -11.48
N ALA A 44 -23.29 -24.18 -11.61
CA ALA A 44 -23.71 -22.80 -11.76
C ALA A 44 -24.47 -22.49 -13.08
N ILE A 45 -24.17 -23.21 -14.14
CA ILE A 45 -24.91 -23.11 -15.41
C ILE A 45 -26.33 -23.65 -15.24
N ASN A 46 -26.49 -24.76 -14.51
CA ASN A 46 -27.76 -25.44 -14.30
C ASN A 46 -28.58 -24.83 -13.15
N ASP A 47 -27.90 -24.23 -12.14
CA ASP A 47 -28.53 -23.58 -10.99
C ASP A 47 -27.98 -22.17 -10.79
N PRO A 48 -28.66 -21.15 -11.36
CA PRO A 48 -28.27 -19.74 -11.19
C PRO A 48 -28.37 -19.19 -9.76
N SER A 49 -28.87 -19.97 -8.80
CA SER A 49 -28.98 -19.59 -7.39
C SER A 49 -27.69 -19.83 -6.59
N CYS A 50 -26.69 -20.46 -7.20
CA CYS A 50 -25.40 -20.68 -6.56
C CYS A 50 -24.78 -19.37 -6.07
N ALA A 51 -24.23 -19.38 -4.85
CA ALA A 51 -23.67 -18.18 -4.18
C ALA A 51 -22.48 -17.53 -4.92
N TYR A 52 -21.85 -18.24 -5.82
CA TYR A 52 -20.73 -17.78 -6.65
C TYR A 52 -21.15 -17.36 -8.08
N VAL A 53 -22.48 -17.24 -8.34
CA VAL A 53 -23.06 -16.68 -9.57
C VAL A 53 -23.54 -15.27 -9.28
N TYR A 54 -23.06 -14.32 -10.06
CA TYR A 54 -23.41 -12.90 -9.92
C TYR A 54 -24.13 -12.43 -11.18
N ARG A 55 -25.14 -11.57 -10.99
CA ARG A 55 -25.89 -10.94 -12.06
C ARG A 55 -25.92 -9.43 -11.82
N VAL A 56 -25.08 -8.72 -12.54
CA VAL A 56 -24.96 -7.26 -12.38
C VAL A 56 -24.92 -6.55 -13.73
N PRO A 57 -25.51 -5.37 -13.86
CA PRO A 57 -25.44 -4.58 -15.08
C PRO A 57 -24.02 -3.99 -15.24
N SER A 58 -23.58 -3.77 -16.46
CA SER A 58 -22.27 -3.16 -16.77
C SER A 58 -22.09 -1.76 -16.16
N THR A 59 -23.18 -1.05 -15.91
CA THR A 59 -23.20 0.26 -15.23
C THR A 59 -22.69 0.19 -13.79
N HIS A 60 -22.76 -0.99 -13.15
CA HIS A 60 -22.23 -1.23 -11.81
C HIS A 60 -20.74 -0.88 -11.69
N PHE A 61 -19.95 -1.22 -12.72
CA PHE A 61 -18.50 -1.00 -12.73
C PHE A 61 -18.10 0.47 -12.81
N LYS A 62 -19.00 1.34 -13.33
CA LYS A 62 -18.76 2.78 -13.41
C LYS A 62 -18.65 3.45 -12.04
N ASN A 63 -19.17 2.81 -11.01
CA ASN A 63 -19.14 3.31 -9.63
C ASN A 63 -17.80 3.01 -8.92
N LEU A 64 -16.92 2.22 -9.55
CA LEU A 64 -15.60 1.89 -9.01
C LEU A 64 -14.51 2.69 -9.74
N PRO A 65 -13.56 3.29 -9.02
CA PRO A 65 -12.44 3.99 -9.65
C PRO A 65 -11.61 3.07 -10.54
N GLY A 66 -11.32 3.51 -11.76
CA GLY A 66 -10.60 2.69 -12.76
C GLY A 66 -11.48 1.66 -13.47
N TYR A 67 -12.76 1.59 -13.13
CA TYR A 67 -13.76 0.71 -13.76
C TYR A 67 -13.39 -0.79 -13.75
N PRO A 68 -12.85 -1.35 -12.65
CA PRO A 68 -12.58 -2.78 -12.59
C PRO A 68 -13.90 -3.57 -12.70
N ILE A 69 -13.82 -4.77 -13.29
CA ILE A 69 -14.97 -5.68 -13.40
C ILE A 69 -15.19 -6.36 -12.03
N GLY A 70 -15.49 -5.57 -11.03
CA GLY A 70 -15.71 -6.00 -9.63
C GLY A 70 -17.15 -6.43 -9.37
N TYR A 71 -17.65 -7.44 -10.10
CA TYR A 71 -19.05 -7.91 -10.04
C TYR A 71 -19.47 -8.46 -8.66
N TRP A 72 -18.52 -8.82 -7.82
CA TRP A 72 -18.75 -9.30 -6.44
C TRP A 72 -18.81 -8.16 -5.41
N THR A 73 -18.64 -6.92 -5.83
CA THR A 73 -18.62 -5.77 -4.94
C THR A 73 -19.99 -5.52 -4.34
N SER A 74 -20.06 -5.42 -3.01
CA SER A 74 -21.31 -5.10 -2.34
C SER A 74 -21.75 -3.64 -2.59
N THR A 75 -23.05 -3.38 -2.50
CA THR A 75 -23.62 -2.03 -2.62
C THR A 75 -23.01 -1.07 -1.60
N HIS A 76 -22.74 -1.52 -0.35
CA HIS A 76 -22.10 -0.70 0.67
C HIS A 76 -20.69 -0.20 0.29
N ILE A 77 -19.91 -1.03 -0.43
CA ILE A 77 -18.60 -0.59 -0.94
C ILE A 77 -18.78 0.41 -2.06
N LEU A 78 -19.75 0.21 -2.96
CA LEU A 78 -20.05 1.19 -4.01
C LEU A 78 -20.50 2.53 -3.40
N ASP A 79 -21.39 2.47 -2.42
CA ASP A 79 -21.86 3.64 -1.68
C ASP A 79 -20.70 4.37 -0.98
N ALA A 80 -19.73 3.61 -0.44
CA ALA A 80 -18.53 4.19 0.15
C ALA A 80 -17.69 4.97 -0.87
N PHE A 81 -17.54 4.46 -2.09
CA PHE A 81 -16.85 5.20 -3.16
C PHE A 81 -17.61 6.41 -3.66
N GLN A 82 -18.95 6.37 -3.66
CA GLN A 82 -19.78 7.49 -4.09
C GLN A 82 -19.86 8.61 -3.05
N ASN A 83 -19.94 8.25 -1.77
CA ASN A 83 -20.20 9.18 -0.67
C ASN A 83 -18.97 9.52 0.15
N GLY A 84 -17.94 8.68 0.09
CA GLY A 84 -16.68 8.87 0.81
C GLY A 84 -15.74 9.86 0.12
N ARG A 85 -14.84 10.42 0.91
CA ARG A 85 -13.74 11.25 0.40
C ARG A 85 -12.56 10.36 0.05
N ALA A 86 -11.92 10.60 -1.10
CA ALA A 86 -10.69 9.89 -1.44
C ALA A 86 -9.57 10.23 -0.43
N LEU A 87 -8.80 9.23 -0.01
CA LEU A 87 -7.75 9.38 1.01
C LEU A 87 -6.75 10.49 0.64
N ASN A 88 -6.44 10.70 -0.64
CA ASN A 88 -5.51 11.75 -1.08
C ASN A 88 -6.01 13.18 -0.85
N THR A 89 -7.28 13.38 -0.52
CA THR A 89 -7.82 14.69 -0.11
C THR A 89 -7.55 14.99 1.38
N LEU A 90 -7.20 13.97 2.15
CA LEU A 90 -7.02 14.02 3.61
C LEU A 90 -5.54 13.81 3.97
N ALA A 91 -4.84 12.96 3.25
CA ALA A 91 -3.47 12.57 3.49
C ALA A 91 -2.68 12.53 2.17
N SER A 92 -1.36 12.34 2.25
CA SER A 92 -0.47 12.34 1.08
C SER A 92 0.26 11.00 0.93
N PRO A 93 -0.31 10.02 0.18
CA PRO A 93 0.42 8.82 -0.21
C PRO A 93 1.56 9.17 -1.18
N ARG A 94 2.79 8.75 -0.85
CA ARG A 94 4.00 9.10 -1.58
C ARG A 94 4.90 7.89 -1.79
N GLN A 95 5.62 7.91 -2.90
CA GLN A 95 6.71 7.01 -3.19
C GLN A 95 8.03 7.70 -2.87
N GLY A 96 8.95 7.02 -2.20
CA GLY A 96 10.23 7.58 -1.81
C GLY A 96 11.29 7.57 -2.92
N MET A 97 12.56 7.65 -2.51
CA MET A 97 13.67 7.67 -3.43
C MET A 97 14.12 6.27 -3.85
N ALA A 98 14.73 6.18 -5.04
CA ALA A 98 15.60 5.07 -5.39
C ALA A 98 17.05 5.48 -5.17
N THR A 99 17.84 4.66 -4.50
CA THR A 99 19.27 4.92 -4.25
C THR A 99 20.13 4.76 -5.51
N THR A 100 19.61 4.11 -6.53
CA THR A 100 20.29 3.67 -7.77
C THR A 100 21.41 2.64 -7.58
N ASP A 101 21.96 2.52 -6.38
CA ASP A 101 22.94 1.52 -5.96
C ASP A 101 22.79 1.21 -4.46
N ASN A 102 22.07 0.13 -4.17
CA ASN A 102 21.83 -0.28 -2.79
C ASN A 102 23.12 -0.73 -2.08
N HIS A 103 24.07 -1.36 -2.78
CA HIS A 103 25.33 -1.81 -2.18
C HIS A 103 26.19 -0.64 -1.70
N LYS A 104 26.16 0.46 -2.42
CA LYS A 104 26.87 1.68 -2.06
C LYS A 104 26.20 2.44 -0.92
N TYR A 105 24.86 2.54 -0.94
CA TYR A 105 24.12 3.49 -0.12
C TYR A 105 23.35 2.89 1.05
N LEU A 106 23.09 1.57 1.08
CA LEU A 106 22.35 0.93 2.18
C LEU A 106 23.25 0.04 3.03
N ARG A 107 22.89 -0.03 4.31
CA ARG A 107 23.40 -0.99 5.29
C ARG A 107 22.26 -1.44 6.19
N HIS A 108 22.42 -2.59 6.83
CA HIS A 108 21.65 -2.88 8.02
C HIS A 108 22.17 -2.01 9.17
N TRP A 109 21.30 -1.61 10.08
CA TRP A 109 21.66 -0.71 11.17
C TRP A 109 22.81 -1.27 12.03
N PHE A 110 22.89 -2.58 12.22
CA PHE A 110 23.92 -3.26 13.01
C PHE A 110 25.29 -3.37 12.30
N GLU A 111 25.39 -3.05 11.01
CA GLU A 111 26.67 -3.02 10.28
C GLU A 111 27.44 -1.71 10.50
N VAL A 112 26.83 -0.73 11.18
CA VAL A 112 27.41 0.59 11.40
C VAL A 112 27.39 0.93 12.89
N ASN A 113 28.45 1.61 13.37
CA ASN A 113 28.45 2.09 14.75
C ASN A 113 27.29 3.06 14.97
N LEU A 114 26.49 2.83 16.02
CA LEU A 114 25.32 3.62 16.35
C LEU A 114 25.60 5.12 16.50
N THR A 115 26.83 5.48 16.92
CA THR A 115 27.26 6.89 17.04
C THR A 115 27.35 7.63 15.70
N HIS A 116 27.27 6.91 14.58
CA HIS A 116 27.31 7.47 13.22
C HIS A 116 25.93 7.50 12.56
N ILE A 117 24.87 7.12 13.30
CA ILE A 117 23.50 7.08 12.81
C ILE A 117 22.69 8.21 13.44
N GLY A 118 22.06 9.03 12.64
CA GLY A 118 21.16 10.10 13.08
C GLY A 118 19.75 9.56 13.29
N PHE A 119 19.41 9.18 14.52
CA PHE A 119 18.07 8.75 14.91
C PHE A 119 17.20 9.94 15.33
N ASP A 120 15.89 9.82 15.14
CA ASP A 120 14.86 10.73 15.64
C ASP A 120 15.10 12.21 15.29
N LEU A 121 15.70 12.50 14.15
CA LEU A 121 15.96 13.86 13.68
C LEU A 121 14.84 14.32 12.73
N ASP A 122 14.56 15.62 12.77
CA ASP A 122 13.84 16.28 11.69
C ASP A 122 14.80 16.61 10.53
N LYS A 123 14.25 17.00 9.38
CA LYS A 123 15.04 17.28 8.18
C LYS A 123 16.07 18.39 8.39
N GLN A 124 15.68 19.47 9.07
CA GLN A 124 16.55 20.61 9.31
C GLN A 124 17.78 20.20 10.14
N THR A 125 17.53 19.51 11.25
CA THR A 125 18.57 18.99 12.13
C THR A 125 19.43 17.96 11.43
N ALA A 126 18.83 17.02 10.69
CA ALA A 126 19.54 15.96 9.97
C ALA A 126 20.57 16.51 8.97
N ILE A 127 20.18 17.50 8.16
CA ILE A 127 21.07 18.10 7.14
C ILE A 127 22.32 18.72 7.79
N HIS A 128 22.19 19.31 8.98
CA HIS A 128 23.29 20.00 9.67
C HIS A 128 23.99 19.15 10.73
N SER A 129 23.53 17.91 10.97
CA SER A 129 24.04 17.04 12.04
C SER A 129 25.44 16.50 11.80
N GLY A 130 25.89 16.45 10.54
CA GLY A 130 27.12 15.77 10.15
C GLY A 130 27.01 14.23 10.10
N PHE A 131 25.88 13.65 10.54
CA PHE A 131 25.68 12.20 10.41
C PHE A 131 25.69 11.75 8.95
N LYS A 132 26.23 10.57 8.74
CA LYS A 132 26.29 9.93 7.42
C LYS A 132 25.06 9.05 7.17
N TRP A 133 24.59 8.34 8.19
CA TRP A 133 23.60 7.30 8.10
C TRP A 133 22.32 7.73 8.80
N PHE A 134 21.18 7.38 8.19
CA PHE A 134 19.85 7.68 8.72
C PHE A 134 18.92 6.49 8.52
N PRO A 135 17.95 6.25 9.42
CA PRO A 135 16.97 5.18 9.28
C PRO A 135 16.25 5.23 7.93
N TYR A 136 16.03 4.05 7.34
CA TYR A 136 15.50 3.94 5.99
C TYR A 136 14.42 2.86 5.87
N ASN A 137 13.24 3.26 5.48
CA ASN A 137 12.14 2.37 5.20
C ASN A 137 12.26 1.76 3.80
N LYS A 138 12.66 0.51 3.70
CA LYS A 138 12.84 -0.25 2.46
C LYS A 138 11.58 -1.05 2.06
N GLY A 139 10.51 -1.00 2.83
CA GLY A 139 9.42 -1.96 2.77
C GLY A 139 9.79 -3.25 3.50
N GLY A 140 9.34 -4.39 3.01
CA GLY A 140 9.67 -5.69 3.59
C GLY A 140 8.48 -6.63 3.67
N THR A 141 8.61 -7.69 4.48
CA THR A 141 7.60 -8.72 4.67
C THR A 141 6.30 -8.19 5.29
N TYR A 142 5.26 -9.01 5.26
CA TYR A 142 3.99 -8.67 5.87
C TYR A 142 4.14 -8.47 7.39
N ARG A 143 3.97 -7.24 7.84
CA ARG A 143 3.83 -6.87 9.26
C ARG A 143 2.85 -5.71 9.38
N LYS A 144 1.88 -5.82 10.28
CA LYS A 144 0.98 -4.74 10.66
C LYS A 144 1.60 -3.92 11.79
N TRP A 145 1.19 -2.67 11.88
CA TRP A 145 1.38 -1.72 12.97
C TRP A 145 2.80 -1.23 13.15
N TYR A 146 3.84 -2.10 13.24
CA TYR A 146 5.24 -1.74 13.44
C TYR A 146 6.20 -2.80 12.89
N GLY A 147 7.45 -2.43 12.56
CA GLY A 147 8.53 -3.31 12.13
C GLY A 147 9.07 -2.99 10.72
N ASN A 148 9.94 -3.87 10.21
CA ASN A 148 10.70 -3.69 8.96
C ASN A 148 11.60 -2.44 8.99
N GLN A 149 12.29 -2.20 10.11
CA GLN A 149 13.16 -1.06 10.35
C GLN A 149 14.65 -1.47 10.35
N ASP A 150 15.03 -2.36 9.44
CA ASP A 150 16.36 -2.99 9.41
C ASP A 150 17.43 -2.11 8.75
N TYR A 151 17.03 -1.17 7.90
CA TYR A 151 17.94 -0.47 7.00
C TYR A 151 18.24 0.96 7.44
N ILE A 152 19.47 1.36 7.12
CA ILE A 152 19.93 2.75 7.14
C ILE A 152 20.46 3.13 5.77
N VAL A 153 20.37 4.41 5.42
CA VAL A 153 20.84 4.96 4.15
C VAL A 153 21.89 6.05 4.38
N ASN A 154 22.92 6.06 3.53
CA ASN A 154 23.87 7.17 3.49
C ASN A 154 23.19 8.38 2.82
N TYR A 155 22.72 9.32 3.64
CA TYR A 155 22.09 10.57 3.21
C TYR A 155 22.84 11.80 3.73
N GLN A 156 24.15 11.69 3.91
CA GLN A 156 25.00 12.78 4.36
C GLN A 156 24.86 14.00 3.45
N ASN A 157 24.88 15.20 4.03
CA ASN A 157 24.76 16.46 3.31
C ASN A 157 23.53 16.50 2.39
N ASP A 158 22.36 16.15 2.91
CA ASP A 158 21.09 16.08 2.17
C ASP A 158 21.15 15.13 0.94
N GLY A 159 21.86 14.01 1.07
CA GLY A 159 21.97 12.99 0.03
C GLY A 159 22.78 13.41 -1.20
N GLN A 160 23.71 14.35 -1.02
CA GLN A 160 24.53 14.92 -2.13
C GLN A 160 25.11 13.83 -3.02
N SER A 161 25.67 12.76 -2.44
CA SER A 161 26.28 11.67 -3.22
C SER A 161 25.25 10.90 -4.05
N ILE A 162 24.08 10.58 -3.50
CA ILE A 162 22.99 9.93 -4.24
C ILE A 162 22.53 10.82 -5.39
N LYS A 163 22.31 12.10 -5.12
CA LYS A 163 21.86 13.09 -6.12
C LYS A 163 22.86 13.23 -7.25
N HIS A 164 24.15 13.24 -6.94
CA HIS A 164 25.23 13.27 -7.93
C HIS A 164 25.24 12.01 -8.81
N ASP A 165 25.17 10.81 -8.19
CA ASP A 165 25.18 9.55 -8.92
C ASP A 165 23.93 9.40 -9.82
N VAL A 166 22.76 9.90 -9.38
CA VAL A 166 21.54 9.96 -10.20
C VAL A 166 21.79 10.76 -11.48
N LEU A 167 22.35 11.96 -11.39
CA LEU A 167 22.59 12.81 -12.54
C LEU A 167 23.71 12.25 -13.46
N THR A 168 24.69 11.56 -12.88
CA THR A 168 25.74 10.87 -13.64
C THR A 168 25.17 9.68 -14.41
N LYS A 169 24.31 8.88 -13.77
CA LYS A 169 23.67 7.69 -14.36
C LYS A 169 22.63 8.04 -15.41
N TYR A 170 21.92 9.14 -15.21
CA TYR A 170 20.83 9.61 -16.06
C TYR A 170 21.08 11.05 -16.56
N PRO A 171 22.05 11.25 -17.47
CA PRO A 171 22.49 12.58 -17.87
C PRO A 171 21.44 13.43 -18.62
N TYR A 172 20.32 12.81 -19.01
CA TYR A 172 19.17 13.50 -19.59
C TYR A 172 18.26 14.17 -18.55
N LEU A 173 18.45 13.87 -17.26
CA LEU A 173 17.70 14.51 -16.17
C LEU A 173 18.32 15.87 -15.84
N LYS A 174 17.48 16.89 -15.72
CA LYS A 174 17.90 18.24 -15.29
C LYS A 174 18.09 18.33 -13.77
N THR A 175 17.32 17.56 -13.00
CA THR A 175 17.37 17.50 -11.53
C THR A 175 17.28 16.07 -11.05
N PRO A 176 17.77 15.72 -9.86
CA PRO A 176 17.67 14.38 -9.31
C PRO A 176 16.24 14.04 -8.81
N ASP A 177 15.32 14.99 -8.77
CA ASP A 177 14.01 14.89 -8.11
C ASP A 177 13.11 13.81 -8.72
N TYR A 178 13.35 13.43 -9.97
CA TYR A 178 12.62 12.33 -10.61
C TYR A 178 12.92 10.96 -9.97
N VAL A 179 14.11 10.82 -9.36
CA VAL A 179 14.59 9.59 -8.71
C VAL A 179 14.61 9.75 -7.18
N VAL A 180 15.08 10.91 -6.69
CA VAL A 180 15.07 11.27 -5.27
C VAL A 180 13.80 12.08 -4.99
N LYS A 181 12.67 11.38 -4.95
CA LYS A 181 11.32 11.98 -4.94
C LYS A 181 10.90 12.46 -3.56
N ASN A 182 9.97 13.42 -3.53
CA ASN A 182 9.22 13.81 -2.34
C ASN A 182 10.09 14.13 -1.11
N GLN A 183 11.21 14.82 -1.33
CA GLN A 183 12.20 15.15 -0.30
C GLN A 183 11.65 16.05 0.82
N ASP A 184 10.53 16.73 0.58
CA ASP A 184 9.80 17.55 1.54
C ASP A 184 9.10 16.73 2.64
N THR A 185 8.96 15.42 2.43
CA THR A 185 8.32 14.50 3.38
C THR A 185 9.30 13.65 4.18
N TYR A 186 10.58 13.67 3.84
CA TYR A 186 11.60 12.91 4.56
C TYR A 186 11.68 13.34 6.02
N PHE A 187 12.01 12.39 6.90
CA PHE A 187 12.12 12.54 8.35
C PHE A 187 10.78 12.81 9.08
N LYS A 188 9.64 12.82 8.39
CA LYS A 188 8.32 13.00 9.02
C LYS A 188 7.72 11.65 9.44
N PRO A 189 6.92 11.62 10.53
CA PRO A 189 6.13 10.43 10.87
C PRO A 189 5.20 10.03 9.72
N SER A 190 5.01 8.73 9.53
CA SER A 190 4.19 8.22 8.43
C SER A 190 3.59 6.85 8.72
N LEU A 191 2.57 6.48 7.93
CA LEU A 191 2.16 5.09 7.76
C LEU A 191 2.77 4.56 6.47
N SER A 192 3.41 3.42 6.53
CA SER A 192 4.07 2.82 5.38
C SER A 192 3.48 1.47 5.00
N TRP A 193 3.55 1.15 3.73
CA TRP A 193 3.26 -0.18 3.20
C TRP A 193 4.33 -0.63 2.23
N SER A 194 4.44 -1.95 2.03
CA SER A 194 5.30 -2.51 0.99
C SER A 194 4.57 -2.45 -0.35
N LYS A 195 5.19 -1.82 -1.35
CA LYS A 195 4.60 -1.67 -2.69
C LYS A 195 4.25 -3.03 -3.31
N ILE A 196 5.10 -4.03 -3.12
CA ILE A 196 4.87 -5.40 -3.56
C ILE A 196 4.70 -6.28 -2.33
N SER A 197 3.64 -7.08 -2.31
CA SER A 197 3.36 -8.04 -1.25
C SER A 197 2.83 -9.33 -1.85
N SER A 198 3.37 -10.47 -1.41
CA SER A 198 2.92 -11.81 -1.83
C SER A 198 1.56 -12.22 -1.24
N GLY A 199 0.91 -11.33 -0.54
CA GLY A 199 -0.38 -11.56 0.12
C GLY A 199 -1.10 -10.24 0.36
N SER A 200 -1.72 -10.12 1.52
CA SER A 200 -2.42 -8.88 1.90
C SER A 200 -1.45 -7.74 2.14
N VAL A 201 -1.89 -6.51 1.86
CA VAL A 201 -1.18 -5.31 2.27
C VAL A 201 -1.29 -5.13 3.79
N ALA A 202 -0.24 -4.56 4.38
CA ALA A 202 -0.18 -4.20 5.79
C ALA A 202 0.43 -2.81 5.94
N PHE A 203 -0.13 -2.02 6.85
CA PHE A 203 0.33 -0.67 7.12
C PHE A 203 1.04 -0.62 8.47
N ARG A 204 2.20 0.05 8.50
CA ARG A 204 3.10 0.16 9.66
C ARG A 204 3.36 1.60 10.00
N TYR A 205 3.42 1.90 11.27
CA TYR A 205 3.86 3.19 11.77
C TYR A 205 5.39 3.31 11.65
N PHE A 206 5.84 4.40 11.08
CA PHE A 206 7.23 4.85 11.09
C PHE A 206 7.30 6.17 11.84
N PRO A 207 8.11 6.27 12.91
CA PRO A 207 8.30 7.53 13.63
C PRO A 207 9.05 8.55 12.76
N ARG A 208 9.25 9.75 13.29
CA ARG A 208 10.12 10.72 12.62
C ARG A 208 11.56 10.19 12.55
N GLY A 209 12.36 10.75 11.66
CA GLY A 209 13.77 10.38 11.48
C GLY A 209 14.01 9.38 10.34
N PHE A 210 12.96 8.91 9.68
CA PHE A 210 13.09 7.98 8.55
C PHE A 210 13.05 8.69 7.20
N LEU A 211 13.92 8.20 6.29
CA LEU A 211 13.73 8.33 4.86
C LEU A 211 13.05 7.05 4.34
N TYR A 212 12.59 7.05 3.10
CA TYR A 212 11.84 5.92 2.57
C TYR A 212 12.11 5.66 1.07
N ASP A 213 11.96 4.40 0.70
CA ASP A 213 12.25 3.82 -0.61
C ASP A 213 11.02 3.87 -1.54
N VAL A 214 11.27 3.66 -2.83
CA VAL A 214 10.21 3.41 -3.81
C VAL A 214 9.39 2.16 -3.48
N SER A 215 9.96 1.20 -2.76
CA SER A 215 9.30 -0.05 -2.33
C SER A 215 8.64 0.06 -0.96
N GLY A 216 9.07 1.03 -0.15
CA GLY A 216 8.51 1.35 1.17
C GLY A 216 7.67 2.62 1.11
N CYS A 217 6.63 2.64 0.26
CA CYS A 217 5.74 3.79 0.13
C CYS A 217 5.17 4.24 1.46
N SER A 218 4.93 5.54 1.61
CA SER A 218 4.50 6.15 2.88
C SER A 218 3.34 7.13 2.68
N ILE A 219 2.48 7.26 3.71
CA ILE A 219 1.37 8.20 3.77
C ILE A 219 1.67 9.22 4.87
N PHE A 220 1.54 10.49 4.55
CA PHE A 220 1.76 11.60 5.48
C PHE A 220 0.44 12.28 5.80
N PHE A 221 0.22 12.57 7.08
CA PHE A 221 -0.99 13.16 7.62
C PHE A 221 -0.72 14.56 8.16
N LYS A 222 -1.77 15.34 8.42
CA LYS A 222 -1.65 16.70 8.95
C LYS A 222 -1.25 16.71 10.41
N ASN A 223 -1.65 15.68 11.15
CA ASN A 223 -1.37 15.54 12.59
C ASN A 223 -1.40 14.04 12.99
N ASP A 224 -0.92 13.76 14.20
CA ASP A 224 -0.82 12.40 14.73
C ASP A 224 -2.19 11.76 14.98
N LEU A 225 -3.22 12.52 15.34
CA LEU A 225 -4.57 11.98 15.56
C LEU A 225 -5.12 11.36 14.27
N GLU A 226 -5.03 12.09 13.15
CA GLU A 226 -5.42 11.56 11.83
C GLU A 226 -4.61 10.32 11.47
N LEU A 227 -3.29 10.31 11.73
CA LEU A 227 -2.43 9.16 11.48
C LEU A 227 -2.95 7.91 12.18
N TYR A 228 -3.29 8.00 13.49
CA TYR A 228 -3.78 6.84 14.23
C TYR A 228 -5.18 6.40 13.78
N ILE A 229 -6.10 7.33 13.53
CA ILE A 229 -7.44 6.99 13.05
C ILE A 229 -7.37 6.24 11.71
N TYR A 230 -6.60 6.77 10.77
CA TYR A 230 -6.46 6.14 9.46
C TYR A 230 -5.63 4.85 9.49
N ALA A 231 -4.69 4.69 10.43
CA ALA A 231 -4.01 3.42 10.64
C ALA A 231 -4.99 2.30 11.03
N GLY A 232 -6.01 2.62 11.83
CA GLY A 232 -7.08 1.70 12.17
C GLY A 232 -7.87 1.24 10.95
N PHE A 233 -8.31 2.20 10.12
CA PHE A 233 -9.01 1.89 8.87
C PHE A 233 -8.14 1.09 7.89
N LEU A 234 -6.93 1.54 7.60
CA LEU A 234 -6.03 0.95 6.63
C LEU A 234 -5.63 -0.50 6.97
N ASN A 235 -5.56 -0.84 8.26
CA ASN A 235 -5.29 -2.21 8.72
C ASN A 235 -6.56 -3.05 8.93
N SER A 236 -7.74 -2.50 8.63
CA SER A 236 -9.02 -3.21 8.80
C SER A 236 -9.26 -4.23 7.68
N VAL A 237 -10.15 -5.19 7.97
CA VAL A 237 -10.65 -6.16 6.97
C VAL A 237 -11.41 -5.44 5.85
N VAL A 238 -12.09 -4.33 6.16
CA VAL A 238 -12.84 -3.53 5.17
C VAL A 238 -11.89 -2.95 4.14
N CYS A 239 -10.81 -2.29 4.57
CA CYS A 239 -9.81 -1.73 3.66
C CYS A 239 -9.16 -2.83 2.80
N LYS A 240 -8.85 -3.99 3.39
CA LYS A 240 -8.33 -5.14 2.64
C LYS A 240 -9.28 -5.54 1.50
N LYS A 241 -10.59 -5.72 1.80
CA LYS A 241 -11.58 -6.08 0.78
C LYS A 241 -11.74 -5.02 -0.31
N ILE A 242 -11.64 -3.75 0.03
CA ILE A 242 -11.66 -2.66 -0.96
C ILE A 242 -10.43 -2.76 -1.87
N LEU A 243 -9.25 -2.99 -1.30
CA LEU A 243 -8.01 -3.12 -2.08
C LEU A 243 -8.00 -4.36 -3.00
N GLU A 244 -8.60 -5.47 -2.60
CA GLU A 244 -8.80 -6.65 -3.47
C GLU A 244 -9.62 -6.34 -4.72
N ILE A 245 -10.48 -5.31 -4.67
CA ILE A 245 -11.29 -4.88 -5.82
C ILE A 245 -10.49 -3.93 -6.74
N ILE A 246 -9.82 -2.92 -6.16
CA ILE A 246 -9.18 -1.85 -6.93
C ILE A 246 -7.72 -2.14 -7.29
N SER A 247 -7.10 -3.11 -6.62
CA SER A 247 -5.73 -3.57 -6.88
C SER A 247 -5.67 -5.10 -6.79
N PRO A 248 -6.22 -5.82 -7.78
CA PRO A 248 -6.28 -7.28 -7.76
C PRO A 248 -4.93 -7.96 -8.02
N THR A 249 -3.85 -7.19 -8.03
CA THR A 249 -2.47 -7.66 -8.20
C THR A 249 -1.70 -7.58 -6.89
N LEU A 250 -0.50 -8.16 -6.87
CA LEU A 250 0.42 -8.07 -5.71
C LEU A 250 1.07 -6.68 -5.56
N ASN A 251 0.74 -5.73 -6.42
CA ASN A 251 1.40 -4.43 -6.52
C ASN A 251 0.47 -3.31 -6.04
N TYR A 252 0.71 -2.80 -4.83
CA TYR A 252 -0.07 -1.73 -4.22
C TYR A 252 0.58 -0.37 -4.50
N GLU A 253 0.21 0.24 -5.63
CA GLU A 253 0.70 1.56 -6.04
C GLU A 253 0.12 2.68 -5.15
N THR A 254 0.83 3.81 -5.09
CA THR A 254 0.33 5.00 -4.38
C THR A 254 -1.02 5.48 -4.89
N GLY A 255 -1.31 5.28 -6.18
CA GLY A 255 -2.60 5.59 -6.80
C GLY A 255 -3.75 4.76 -6.24
N HIS A 256 -3.55 3.46 -6.00
CA HIS A 256 -4.57 2.59 -5.40
C HIS A 256 -4.88 3.01 -3.96
N ILE A 257 -3.85 3.36 -3.18
CA ILE A 257 -4.04 3.83 -1.81
C ILE A 257 -4.70 5.23 -1.78
N ALA A 258 -4.34 6.09 -2.72
CA ALA A 258 -4.84 7.45 -2.83
C ALA A 258 -6.36 7.55 -3.02
N ILE A 259 -6.97 6.58 -3.68
CA ILE A 259 -8.41 6.56 -4.01
C ILE A 259 -9.27 5.81 -2.99
N LEU A 260 -8.69 5.27 -1.92
CA LEU A 260 -9.46 4.59 -0.87
C LEU A 260 -10.55 5.51 -0.32
N PRO A 261 -11.81 5.05 -0.23
CA PRO A 261 -12.91 5.87 0.25
C PRO A 261 -12.89 5.98 1.78
N ILE A 262 -12.86 7.18 2.28
CA ILE A 262 -12.95 7.49 3.71
C ILE A 262 -14.33 8.04 4.00
N LEU A 263 -15.08 7.32 4.84
CA LEU A 263 -16.32 7.80 5.43
C LEU A 263 -15.96 8.45 6.77
N GLU A 264 -16.10 9.76 6.83
CA GLU A 264 -15.80 10.50 8.05
C GLU A 264 -16.85 10.18 9.12
N THR A 265 -16.38 9.82 10.28
CA THR A 265 -17.20 9.70 11.49
C THR A 265 -16.38 10.22 12.67
N GLN A 266 -16.96 11.12 13.43
CA GLN A 266 -16.38 11.59 14.68
C GLN A 266 -16.63 10.60 15.83
N ALA A 267 -17.50 9.60 15.58
CA ALA A 267 -17.78 8.60 16.56
C ALA A 267 -16.56 7.70 16.84
N HIS A 268 -16.21 7.57 18.10
CA HIS A 268 -15.17 6.64 18.59
C HIS A 268 -13.72 6.97 18.23
N GLU A 269 -13.38 8.18 17.77
CA GLU A 269 -12.02 8.56 17.41
C GLU A 269 -10.98 8.27 18.50
N GLU A 270 -11.26 8.67 19.74
CA GLU A 270 -10.36 8.43 20.87
C GLU A 270 -10.19 6.94 21.17
N ARG A 271 -11.27 6.15 21.05
CA ARG A 271 -11.19 4.69 21.21
C ARG A 271 -10.36 4.04 20.10
N ILE A 272 -10.54 4.48 18.85
CA ILE A 272 -9.77 3.98 17.71
C ILE A 272 -8.28 4.31 17.92
N LYS A 273 -7.97 5.55 18.26
CA LYS A 273 -6.61 5.99 18.54
C LYS A 273 -5.94 5.13 19.62
N ASN A 274 -6.60 4.92 20.77
CA ASN A 274 -6.04 4.13 21.85
C ASN A 274 -5.79 2.68 21.41
N LEU A 275 -6.74 2.04 20.74
CA LEU A 275 -6.56 0.67 20.20
C LEU A 275 -5.43 0.58 19.19
N VAL A 276 -5.24 1.58 18.35
CA VAL A 276 -4.15 1.61 17.38
C VAL A 276 -2.80 1.80 18.08
N GLN A 277 -2.73 2.69 19.07
CA GLN A 277 -1.51 2.89 19.87
C GLN A 277 -1.12 1.61 20.63
N ASP A 278 -2.09 0.91 21.22
CA ASP A 278 -1.86 -0.38 21.87
C ASP A 278 -1.31 -1.41 20.88
N ASN A 279 -1.90 -1.52 19.68
CA ASN A 279 -1.43 -2.44 18.64
C ASN A 279 -0.02 -2.09 18.15
N ILE A 280 0.30 -0.80 18.00
CA ILE A 280 1.65 -0.33 17.66
C ILE A 280 2.63 -0.74 18.76
N GLN A 281 2.28 -0.50 20.03
CA GLN A 281 3.15 -0.83 21.16
C GLN A 281 3.40 -2.33 21.31
N ILE A 282 2.35 -3.16 21.13
CA ILE A 282 2.49 -4.62 21.14
C ILE A 282 3.41 -5.08 20.00
N SER A 283 3.22 -4.54 18.79
CA SER A 283 4.04 -4.89 17.63
C SER A 283 5.48 -4.39 17.76
N MET A 284 5.70 -3.27 18.45
CA MET A 284 7.02 -2.72 18.77
C MET A 284 7.74 -3.65 19.77
N ASN A 285 7.07 -4.06 20.84
CA ASN A 285 7.64 -4.98 21.81
C ASN A 285 8.00 -6.33 21.16
N ASP A 286 7.16 -6.84 20.23
CA ASP A 286 7.46 -8.04 19.45
C ASP A 286 8.69 -7.81 18.55
N TRP A 287 8.77 -6.69 17.86
CA TRP A 287 9.91 -6.35 17.00
C TRP A 287 11.21 -6.21 17.76
N ASP A 288 11.19 -5.57 18.92
CA ASP A 288 12.37 -5.31 19.75
C ASP A 288 12.83 -6.56 20.53
N SER A 289 12.07 -7.67 20.48
CA SER A 289 12.42 -8.94 21.14
C SER A 289 13.35 -9.84 20.32
N TYR A 290 13.61 -9.48 19.07
CA TYR A 290 14.50 -10.19 18.14
C TYR A 290 15.81 -9.40 17.98
#